data_ea07b69c6adaefe1def39c74ad236e4b
#
_entry.id   ea07b69c6adaefe1def39c74ad236e4b
#
_cell.length_a   1.000
_cell.length_b   1.000
_cell.length_c   1.000
_cell.angle_alpha   90.00
_cell.angle_beta   90.00
_cell.angle_gamma   90.00
#
_symmetry.space_group_name_H-M   'P 1'
#
loop_
_entity.id
_entity.type
_entity.pdbx_description
1 polymer ?
#
loop_
_entity_poly.entity_id
_entity_poly.type
_entity_poly.pdbx_seq_one_letter_code
_entity_poly.pdbx_strand_id
1 'polypeptide(L)' 'MELRHLRAFLTVAQEQSFTKAADKLFTAQPSLSQQIKDLEQEVGVMLFDRSSRQIKLTDEGQAFLIHAEQALESAKLAV' A
#
# COMPACT_ATOMS: atom_id res chain seq x y z
N MET A 1 -1.28 11.51 5.40
CA MET A 1 -0.56 10.38 4.78
C MET A 1 0.78 10.21 5.47
N GLU A 2 1.04 9.03 5.97
CA GLU A 2 2.26 8.75 6.71
C GLU A 2 3.10 7.72 5.96
N LEU A 3 4.40 7.69 6.25
CA LEU A 3 5.30 6.74 5.61
C LEU A 3 4.88 5.29 5.84
N ARG A 4 4.29 4.97 7.01
CA ARG A 4 3.79 3.62 7.28
C ARG A 4 2.67 3.23 6.31
N HIS A 5 1.84 4.19 5.88
CA HIS A 5 0.78 3.94 4.89
C HIS A 5 1.39 3.62 3.53
N LEU A 6 2.45 4.33 3.16
CA LEU A 6 3.15 4.08 1.89
C LEU A 6 3.86 2.73 1.89
N ARG A 7 4.47 2.35 3.02
CA ARG A 7 5.09 1.03 3.16
C ARG A 7 4.05 -0.07 3.07
N ALA A 8 2.90 0.12 3.73
CA ALA A 8 1.80 -0.83 3.67
C ALA A 8 1.33 -1.00 2.22
N PHE A 9 1.11 0.10 1.53
CA PHE A 9 0.69 0.09 0.13
C PHE A 9 1.70 -0.64 -0.75
N LEU A 10 2.97 -0.29 -0.65
CA LEU A 10 4.03 -0.89 -1.47
C LEU A 10 4.14 -2.39 -1.22
N THR A 11 4.07 -2.81 0.05
CA THR A 11 4.20 -4.21 0.40
C THR A 11 3.01 -5.03 -0.12
N VAL A 12 1.78 -4.51 0.00
CA VAL A 12 0.60 -5.18 -0.56
C VAL A 12 0.72 -5.28 -2.08
N ALA A 13 1.19 -4.23 -2.73
CA ALA A 13 1.38 -4.23 -4.18
C ALA A 13 2.39 -5.30 -4.62
N GLN A 14 3.50 -5.43 -3.89
CA GLN A 14 4.54 -6.42 -4.19
C GLN A 14 4.07 -7.84 -3.93
N GLU A 15 3.39 -8.07 -2.80
CA GLU A 15 2.96 -9.42 -2.41
C GLU A 15 1.68 -9.85 -3.10
N GLN A 16 0.89 -8.92 -3.59
CA GLN A 16 -0.43 -9.17 -4.17
C GLN A 16 -1.33 -9.97 -3.21
N SER A 17 -1.14 -9.74 -1.92
CA SER A 17 -1.85 -10.46 -0.86
C SER A 17 -1.77 -9.63 0.43
N PHE A 18 -2.92 -9.38 1.05
CA PHE A 18 -2.97 -8.70 2.34
C PHE A 18 -2.38 -9.57 3.45
N THR A 19 -2.64 -10.87 3.41
CA THR A 19 -2.12 -11.78 4.43
C THR A 19 -0.60 -11.86 4.39
N LYS A 20 -0.02 -12.05 3.21
CA LYS A 20 1.44 -12.11 3.06
C LYS A 20 2.10 -10.78 3.40
N ALA A 21 1.48 -9.67 3.01
CA ALA A 21 2.00 -8.35 3.33
C ALA A 21 1.99 -8.11 4.84
N ALA A 22 0.91 -8.49 5.52
CA ALA A 22 0.81 -8.35 6.96
C ALA A 22 1.90 -9.16 7.68
N ASP A 23 2.14 -10.39 7.23
CA ASP A 23 3.22 -11.21 7.78
C ASP A 23 4.57 -10.54 7.61
N LYS A 24 4.82 -10.00 6.43
CA LYS A 24 6.09 -9.34 6.11
C LYS A 24 6.31 -8.09 6.95
N LEU A 25 5.25 -7.39 7.28
CA LEU A 25 5.29 -6.14 8.07
C LEU A 25 5.13 -6.38 9.57
N PHE A 26 5.01 -7.63 10.00
CA PHE A 26 4.83 -8.00 11.42
C PHE A 26 3.60 -7.30 12.02
N THR A 27 2.50 -7.28 11.28
CA THR A 27 1.26 -6.64 11.72
C THR A 27 0.07 -7.58 11.47
N ALA A 28 -1.05 -7.30 12.14
CA ALA A 28 -2.27 -8.05 11.92
C ALA A 28 -2.91 -7.62 10.60
N GLN A 29 -3.50 -8.57 9.88
CA GLN A 29 -4.12 -8.30 8.59
C GLN A 29 -5.24 -7.24 8.67
N PRO A 30 -6.13 -7.26 9.70
CA PRO A 30 -7.13 -6.20 9.82
C PRO A 30 -6.54 -4.80 9.99
N SER A 31 -5.41 -4.68 10.69
CA SER A 31 -4.72 -3.39 10.85
C SER A 31 -4.16 -2.91 9.53
N LEU A 32 -3.57 -3.81 8.76
CA LEU A 32 -3.04 -3.48 7.44
C LEU A 32 -4.16 -3.04 6.49
N SER A 33 -5.26 -3.78 6.48
CA SER A 33 -6.43 -3.42 5.66
C SER A 33 -6.95 -2.03 6.00
N GLN A 34 -6.97 -1.69 7.30
CA GLN A 34 -7.42 -0.36 7.71
C GLN A 34 -6.46 0.73 7.26
N GLN A 35 -5.16 0.49 7.34
CA GLN A 35 -4.17 1.44 6.85
C GLN A 35 -4.36 1.73 5.35
N ILE A 36 -4.64 0.70 4.56
CA ILE A 36 -4.87 0.87 3.13
C ILE A 36 -6.16 1.66 2.89
N LYS A 37 -7.23 1.35 3.62
CA LYS A 37 -8.48 2.11 3.51
C LYS A 37 -8.28 3.57 3.87
N ASP A 38 -7.53 3.86 4.91
CA ASP A 38 -7.24 5.22 5.33
C ASP A 38 -6.50 5.97 4.22
N LEU A 39 -5.52 5.31 3.60
CA LEU A 39 -4.78 5.89 2.49
C LEU A 39 -5.68 6.16 1.30
N GLU A 40 -6.51 5.19 0.92
CA GLU A 40 -7.45 5.36 -0.19
C GLU A 40 -8.42 6.51 0.05
N GLN A 41 -8.92 6.64 1.28
CA GLN A 41 -9.80 7.76 1.64
C GLN A 41 -9.07 9.09 1.53
N GLU A 42 -7.83 9.13 1.96
CA GLU A 42 -7.05 10.37 1.95
C GLU A 42 -6.73 10.84 0.54
N VAL A 43 -6.35 9.91 -0.35
CA VAL A 43 -6.04 10.26 -1.74
C VAL A 43 -7.29 10.34 -2.62
N GLY A 44 -8.42 9.83 -2.14
CA GLY A 44 -9.72 9.97 -2.81
C GLY A 44 -9.97 9.01 -3.95
N VAL A 45 -9.17 7.97 -4.10
CA VAL A 45 -9.34 6.95 -5.14
C VAL A 45 -9.03 5.57 -4.58
N MET A 46 -9.57 4.54 -5.23
CA MET A 46 -9.20 3.16 -4.90
C MET A 46 -7.85 2.86 -5.53
N LEU A 47 -6.95 2.31 -4.74
CA LEU A 47 -5.61 1.94 -5.20
C LEU A 47 -5.52 0.46 -5.56
N PHE A 48 -6.38 -0.37 -4.97
CA PHE A 48 -6.42 -1.81 -5.23
C PHE A 48 -7.78 -2.25 -5.74
N ASP A 49 -7.74 -3.16 -6.71
CA ASP A 49 -8.92 -3.86 -7.21
C ASP A 49 -9.00 -5.20 -6.51
N ARG A 50 -10.07 -5.40 -5.73
CA ARG A 50 -10.29 -6.62 -4.95
C ARG A 50 -11.39 -7.50 -5.54
N SER A 51 -11.78 -7.23 -6.79
CA SER A 51 -12.88 -7.95 -7.43
C SER A 51 -12.50 -9.36 -7.88
N SER A 52 -11.21 -9.65 -7.99
CA SER A 52 -10.72 -10.98 -8.35
C SER A 52 -10.01 -11.63 -7.15
N ARG A 53 -9.64 -12.90 -7.27
CA ARG A 53 -8.95 -13.63 -6.21
C ARG A 53 -7.63 -12.97 -5.82
N GLN A 54 -6.92 -12.50 -6.81
CA GLN A 54 -5.62 -11.87 -6.59
C GLN A 54 -5.79 -10.35 -6.54
N ILE A 55 -5.19 -9.74 -5.53
CA ILE A 55 -5.20 -8.30 -5.38
C ILE A 55 -4.36 -7.68 -6.49
N LYS A 56 -4.93 -6.71 -7.19
CA LYS A 56 -4.23 -5.99 -8.27
C LYS A 56 -4.34 -4.50 -8.04
N LEU A 57 -3.38 -3.76 -8.57
CA LEU A 57 -3.45 -2.31 -8.57
C LEU A 57 -4.50 -1.83 -9.57
N THR A 58 -5.24 -0.79 -9.19
CA THR A 58 -6.04 -0.03 -10.16
C THR A 58 -5.09 0.81 -11.02
N ASP A 59 -5.61 1.46 -12.07
CA ASP A 59 -4.80 2.39 -12.84
C ASP A 59 -4.27 3.51 -11.96
N GLU A 60 -5.10 4.02 -11.06
CA GLU A 60 -4.71 5.04 -10.08
C GLU A 60 -3.64 4.49 -9.13
N GLY A 61 -3.77 3.22 -8.73
CA GLY A 61 -2.78 2.56 -7.88
C GLY A 61 -1.43 2.45 -8.57
N GLN A 62 -1.41 2.14 -9.86
CA GLN A 62 -0.16 2.07 -10.63
C GLN A 62 0.52 3.43 -10.72
N ALA A 63 -0.25 4.48 -10.95
CA ALA A 63 0.28 5.84 -10.97
C ALA A 63 0.82 6.23 -9.58
N PHE A 64 0.08 5.89 -8.53
CA PHE A 64 0.48 6.19 -7.17
C PHE A 64 1.75 5.43 -6.75
N LEU A 65 1.94 4.23 -7.27
CA LEU A 65 3.10 3.40 -6.95
C LEU A 65 4.43 4.12 -7.20
N ILE A 66 4.54 4.80 -8.32
CA ILE A 66 5.75 5.55 -8.65
C ILE A 66 6.05 6.60 -7.60
N HIS A 67 5.03 7.35 -7.19
CA HIS A 67 5.17 8.39 -6.17
C HIS A 67 5.47 7.80 -4.79
N ALA A 68 4.86 6.68 -4.44
CA ALA A 68 5.11 6.01 -3.17
C ALA A 68 6.56 5.51 -3.09
N GLU A 69 7.06 4.93 -4.16
CA GLU A 69 8.45 4.47 -4.23
C GLU A 69 9.42 5.63 -4.08
N GLN A 70 9.16 6.75 -4.76
CA GLN A 70 10.00 7.94 -4.67
C GLN A 70 9.99 8.53 -3.26
N ALA A 71 8.82 8.60 -2.63
CA ALA A 71 8.70 9.14 -1.28
C ALA A 71 9.47 8.30 -0.26
N LEU A 72 9.38 6.98 -0.35
CA LEU A 72 10.09 6.08 0.55
C LEU A 72 11.60 6.14 0.32
N GLU A 73 12.02 6.24 -0.93
CA GLU A 73 13.44 6.37 -1.26
C GLU A 73 14.02 7.68 -0.71
N SER A 74 13.28 8.78 -0.86
CA SER A 74 13.70 10.08 -0.32
C SER A 74 13.79 10.04 1.21
N ALA A 75 12.87 9.35 1.87
CA ALA A 75 12.90 9.21 3.32
C ALA A 75 14.15 8.45 3.79
N LYS A 76 14.57 7.42 3.04
CA LYS A 76 15.80 6.70 3.35
C LYS A 76 17.04 7.59 3.25
N LEU A 77 17.06 8.48 2.28
CA LEU A 77 18.18 9.39 2.07
C LEU A 77 18.25 10.48 3.16
N ALA A 78 17.14 10.76 3.81
CA ALA A 78 17.06 11.79 4.85
C ALA A 78 17.55 11.32 6.24
N VAL A 79 17.83 10.05 6.40
CA VAL A 79 18.21 9.44 7.69
C VAL A 79 19.71 9.45 7.93
#